data_fa0fb98ccacf89d929781bc5b5bf289a
#
_entry.id   fa0fb98ccacf89d929781bc5b5bf289a
#
_cell.length_a   1.000
_cell.length_b   1.000
_cell.length_c   1.000
_cell.angle_alpha   90.00
_cell.angle_beta   90.00
_cell.angle_gamma   90.00
#
_symmetry.space_group_name_H-M   'P 1'
#
loop_
_entity.id
_entity.type
_entity.pdbx_description
1 polymer ?
#
loop_
_entity_poly.entity_id
_entity_poly.type
_entity_poly.pdbx_seq_one_letter_code
_entity_poly.pdbx_strand_id
1 'polypeptide(L)'
;MSANRQTKKSTKTKTRKIKVDALARVEGEGAMYVKIEGDKVTDVKLRIYEPPRFFEAFLRGRRFTEAPDITARICGICPIAYQMSACHAMEMACGVKVEGQLRELRRLIYCGEWIESHVLHAYMLHLPDFLGYESALHLAPDFPNEVNRALRMKKLGNDLIDTVVGRATHPINVRVGGFYRVPTKQELSPLLERLKHGITDCLDTIRLMGKLEYPDFDRDYESVSVCHPKEYPFNEGRIKSNKGLDIDVKEFLKYIIEEHVPHSTSLHSKINGERLYLVGPNARYNLNYDKLTPQCKEMAKEIGLGPVCNNQFKTIMVRSIETLYAYEEAIRIIEQYKAPDRPCVDVVPANGPGVGHGCTEAPRGSLYHRYEIDKNGVILDAHICPPTAQNQPIIESDLYHFVHMNKSLPDSKLQWQCEQAIRNYDPCISCSTHFLKLTVDRS
;
A
#
# COMPACT_ATOMS: atom_id res chain seq x y z
N MET A 1 -75.01 -10.96 -2.44
CA MET A 1 -73.69 -11.27 -2.94
C MET A 1 -72.74 -10.15 -2.50
N SER A 2 -72.00 -10.35 -1.38
CA SER A 2 -71.16 -9.35 -0.79
C SER A 2 -69.67 -9.66 -1.17
N ALA A 3 -69.11 -8.81 -1.99
CA ALA A 3 -67.76 -9.00 -2.46
C ALA A 3 -66.74 -8.52 -1.38
N ASN A 4 -65.98 -9.47 -0.83
CA ASN A 4 -64.93 -9.27 0.16
C ASN A 4 -63.69 -8.69 -0.54
N ARG A 5 -63.47 -7.36 -0.50
CA ARG A 5 -62.24 -6.71 -0.94
C ARG A 5 -61.17 -6.91 0.11
N GLN A 6 -60.34 -7.92 -0.08
CA GLN A 6 -59.07 -8.03 0.65
C GLN A 6 -58.09 -6.91 0.19
N THR A 7 -57.94 -5.91 1.01
CA THR A 7 -56.88 -4.90 0.88
C THR A 7 -55.54 -5.55 1.16
N LYS A 8 -54.75 -5.80 0.12
CA LYS A 8 -53.32 -6.12 0.25
C LYS A 8 -52.61 -4.95 0.95
N LYS A 9 -52.31 -5.08 2.24
CA LYS A 9 -51.39 -4.20 2.91
C LYS A 9 -50.02 -4.31 2.22
N SER A 10 -49.64 -3.32 1.44
CA SER A 10 -48.26 -3.13 0.96
C SER A 10 -47.39 -2.89 2.19
N THR A 11 -46.67 -3.91 2.60
CA THR A 11 -45.60 -3.78 3.61
C THR A 11 -44.47 -2.98 2.94
N LYS A 12 -44.42 -1.69 3.21
CA LYS A 12 -43.25 -0.85 2.80
C LYS A 12 -41.99 -1.48 3.40
N THR A 13 -41.15 -2.02 2.54
CA THR A 13 -39.85 -2.58 2.92
C THR A 13 -39.04 -1.46 3.60
N LYS A 14 -38.64 -1.69 4.86
CA LYS A 14 -37.85 -0.69 5.61
C LYS A 14 -36.50 -0.52 4.94
N THR A 15 -36.16 0.69 4.49
CA THR A 15 -34.86 1.03 3.90
C THR A 15 -33.97 1.68 4.96
N ARG A 16 -32.76 1.16 5.13
CA ARG A 16 -31.69 1.75 5.94
C ARG A 16 -30.59 2.28 5.02
N LYS A 17 -30.04 3.44 5.31
CA LYS A 17 -28.90 4.04 4.59
C LYS A 17 -27.87 4.46 5.60
N ILE A 18 -26.65 3.98 5.43
CA ILE A 18 -25.49 4.42 6.19
C ILE A 18 -24.61 5.21 5.24
N LYS A 19 -24.31 6.45 5.61
CA LYS A 19 -23.56 7.38 4.78
C LYS A 19 -22.50 8.06 5.64
N VAL A 20 -21.25 7.99 5.20
CA VAL A 20 -20.13 8.71 5.77
C VAL A 20 -19.58 9.63 4.68
N ASP A 21 -19.78 10.93 4.84
CA ASP A 21 -19.43 11.92 3.82
C ASP A 21 -17.92 12.18 3.73
N ALA A 22 -17.19 11.98 4.83
CA ALA A 22 -15.74 12.05 4.89
C ALA A 22 -15.21 10.97 5.82
N LEU A 23 -14.40 10.07 5.29
CA LEU A 23 -13.73 9.03 6.07
C LEU A 23 -12.61 9.66 6.89
N ALA A 24 -12.59 9.35 8.19
CA ALA A 24 -11.51 9.76 9.08
C ALA A 24 -10.41 8.70 9.17
N ARG A 25 -9.19 9.14 9.48
CA ARG A 25 -8.02 8.28 9.69
C ARG A 25 -7.67 7.43 8.44
N VAL A 26 -7.85 8.02 7.27
CA VAL A 26 -7.34 7.55 5.98
C VAL A 26 -6.57 8.70 5.33
N GLU A 27 -5.70 8.42 4.38
CA GLU A 27 -5.05 9.47 3.60
C GLU A 27 -5.95 9.86 2.42
N GLY A 28 -6.23 11.16 2.27
CA GLY A 28 -7.03 11.73 1.17
C GLY A 28 -8.54 11.77 1.44
N GLU A 29 -9.32 12.06 0.40
CA GLU A 29 -10.74 12.38 0.51
C GLU A 29 -11.63 11.28 -0.08
N GLY A 30 -12.31 10.55 0.79
CA GLY A 30 -13.23 9.47 0.44
C GLY A 30 -14.47 9.43 1.33
N ALA A 31 -15.52 8.82 0.81
CA ALA A 31 -16.82 8.66 1.44
C ALA A 31 -17.30 7.20 1.33
N MET A 32 -18.18 6.79 2.22
CA MET A 32 -18.79 5.47 2.20
C MET A 32 -20.31 5.59 2.08
N TYR A 33 -20.90 4.72 1.27
CA TYR A 33 -22.32 4.58 1.16
C TYR A 33 -22.74 3.11 1.22
N VAL A 34 -23.72 2.81 2.08
CA VAL A 34 -24.33 1.49 2.22
C VAL A 34 -25.86 1.63 2.21
N LYS A 35 -26.55 0.79 1.45
CA LYS A 35 -28.01 0.71 1.40
C LYS A 35 -28.49 -0.70 1.71
N ILE A 36 -29.42 -0.80 2.64
CA ILE A 36 -30.05 -2.06 3.04
C ILE A 36 -31.59 -1.91 2.85
N GLU A 37 -32.19 -2.77 2.08
CA GLU A 37 -33.65 -2.80 1.84
C GLU A 37 -34.22 -4.08 2.43
N GLY A 38 -35.00 -3.93 3.50
CA GLY A 38 -35.44 -5.06 4.30
C GLY A 38 -34.29 -5.84 4.89
N ASP A 39 -34.03 -7.04 4.37
CA ASP A 39 -32.95 -7.94 4.78
C ASP A 39 -31.82 -8.07 3.73
N LYS A 40 -31.85 -7.26 2.68
CA LYS A 40 -30.90 -7.33 1.58
C LYS A 40 -30.00 -6.09 1.54
N VAL A 41 -28.71 -6.28 1.48
CA VAL A 41 -27.75 -5.24 1.11
C VAL A 41 -27.87 -5.02 -0.40
N THR A 42 -28.26 -3.83 -0.82
CA THR A 42 -28.58 -3.52 -2.22
C THR A 42 -27.56 -2.62 -2.90
N ASP A 43 -26.79 -1.86 -2.12
CA ASP A 43 -25.74 -0.98 -2.68
C ASP A 43 -24.65 -0.75 -1.65
N VAL A 44 -23.38 -0.85 -2.08
CA VAL A 44 -22.20 -0.54 -1.29
C VAL A 44 -21.19 0.17 -2.18
N LYS A 45 -20.68 1.32 -1.75
CA LYS A 45 -19.74 2.13 -2.50
C LYS A 45 -18.69 2.73 -1.59
N LEU A 46 -17.43 2.59 -1.98
CA LEU A 46 -16.34 3.43 -1.50
C LEU A 46 -16.14 4.56 -2.52
N ARG A 47 -16.67 5.74 -2.21
CA ARG A 47 -16.66 6.89 -3.10
C ARG A 47 -15.40 7.70 -2.90
N ILE A 48 -14.48 7.61 -3.82
CA ILE A 48 -13.35 8.55 -3.90
C ILE A 48 -13.81 9.77 -4.69
N TYR A 49 -13.70 10.95 -4.09
CA TYR A 49 -14.11 12.22 -4.72
C TYR A 49 -12.96 13.25 -4.79
N GLU A 50 -11.77 12.88 -4.32
CA GLU A 50 -10.57 13.68 -4.53
C GLU A 50 -10.32 13.89 -6.03
N PRO A 51 -10.06 15.14 -6.49
CA PRO A 51 -9.82 15.39 -7.91
C PRO A 51 -8.57 14.67 -8.43
N PRO A 52 -8.59 14.15 -9.67
CA PRO A 52 -7.41 13.60 -10.31
C PRO A 52 -6.29 14.64 -10.41
N ARG A 53 -5.05 14.25 -10.11
CA ARG A 53 -3.89 15.16 -10.06
C ARG A 53 -3.00 15.12 -11.30
N PHE A 54 -3.34 14.30 -12.31
CA PHE A 54 -2.78 14.29 -13.67
C PHE A 54 -1.26 14.03 -13.77
N PHE A 55 -0.65 13.33 -12.83
CA PHE A 55 0.79 13.06 -12.83
C PHE A 55 1.28 12.34 -14.09
N GLU A 56 0.51 11.40 -14.63
CA GLU A 56 0.85 10.74 -15.90
C GLU A 56 0.95 11.74 -17.06
N ALA A 57 0.05 12.74 -17.10
CA ALA A 57 0.11 13.80 -18.11
C ALA A 57 1.29 14.75 -17.88
N PHE A 58 1.64 15.07 -16.62
CA PHE A 58 2.79 15.91 -16.30
C PHE A 58 4.13 15.26 -16.63
N LEU A 59 4.20 13.94 -16.66
CA LEU A 59 5.39 13.18 -17.02
C LEU A 59 5.68 13.24 -18.51
N ARG A 60 4.66 13.35 -19.37
CA ARG A 60 4.84 13.41 -20.83
C ARG A 60 5.60 14.68 -21.22
N GLY A 61 6.58 14.54 -22.10
CA GLY A 61 7.47 15.61 -22.53
C GLY A 61 8.62 15.91 -21.54
N ARG A 62 8.67 15.27 -20.36
CA ARG A 62 9.77 15.38 -19.39
C ARG A 62 10.91 14.44 -19.74
N ARG A 63 12.08 14.74 -19.24
CA ARG A 63 13.22 13.82 -19.37
C ARG A 63 13.03 12.62 -18.42
N PHE A 64 13.46 11.46 -18.84
CA PHE A 64 13.38 10.22 -18.05
C PHE A 64 14.03 10.37 -16.66
N THR A 65 15.06 11.22 -16.52
CA THR A 65 15.73 11.50 -15.25
C THR A 65 14.88 12.28 -14.26
N GLU A 66 13.81 12.96 -14.70
CA GLU A 66 12.91 13.72 -13.83
C GLU A 66 11.79 12.84 -13.23
N ALA A 67 11.55 11.67 -13.79
CA ALA A 67 10.43 10.81 -13.38
C ALA A 67 10.44 10.46 -11.88
N PRO A 68 11.56 10.07 -11.24
CA PRO A 68 11.57 9.78 -9.82
C PRO A 68 11.18 10.98 -8.95
N ASP A 69 11.66 12.18 -9.30
CA ASP A 69 11.35 13.41 -8.55
C ASP A 69 9.89 13.84 -8.69
N ILE A 70 9.32 13.69 -9.89
CA ILE A 70 7.93 14.02 -10.17
C ILE A 70 7.00 13.03 -9.45
N THR A 71 7.27 11.74 -9.57
CA THR A 71 6.40 10.70 -8.98
C THR A 71 6.45 10.66 -7.46
N ALA A 72 7.58 11.04 -6.84
CA ALA A 72 7.65 11.22 -5.39
C ALA A 72 6.62 12.21 -4.84
N ARG A 73 6.10 13.14 -5.68
CA ARG A 73 5.09 14.13 -5.27
C ARG A 73 3.67 13.58 -5.24
N ILE A 74 3.47 12.36 -5.75
CA ILE A 74 2.17 11.70 -5.71
C ILE A 74 1.77 11.41 -4.25
N CYS A 75 2.73 11.01 -3.41
CA CYS A 75 2.46 10.68 -2.01
C CYS A 75 3.55 11.17 -1.07
N GLY A 76 3.16 11.73 0.06
CA GLY A 76 4.09 12.15 1.12
C GLY A 76 4.49 11.01 2.07
N ILE A 77 3.75 9.88 2.07
CA ILE A 77 3.96 8.74 2.97
C ILE A 77 4.76 7.62 2.29
N CYS A 78 4.52 7.37 1.00
CA CYS A 78 5.19 6.30 0.24
C CYS A 78 6.02 6.81 -0.97
N PRO A 79 6.78 7.91 -0.85
CA PRO A 79 7.51 8.48 -1.97
C PRO A 79 8.64 7.58 -2.48
N ILE A 80 9.22 6.74 -1.61
CA ILE A 80 10.29 5.79 -1.98
C ILE A 80 9.77 4.76 -2.98
N ALA A 81 8.61 4.17 -2.73
CA ALA A 81 8.02 3.21 -3.65
C ALA A 81 7.75 3.83 -5.03
N TYR A 82 7.26 5.07 -5.09
CA TYR A 82 7.08 5.81 -6.34
C TYR A 82 8.39 6.07 -7.07
N GLN A 83 9.42 6.52 -6.35
CA GLN A 83 10.74 6.75 -6.94
C GLN A 83 11.37 5.46 -7.44
N MET A 84 11.28 4.38 -6.66
CA MET A 84 11.89 3.10 -7.05
C MET A 84 11.19 2.47 -8.23
N SER A 85 9.84 2.46 -8.28
CA SER A 85 9.10 1.95 -9.44
C SER A 85 9.43 2.75 -10.69
N ALA A 86 9.57 4.09 -10.59
CA ALA A 86 9.99 4.93 -11.70
C ALA A 86 11.44 4.64 -12.11
N CYS A 87 12.39 4.53 -11.16
CA CYS A 87 13.79 4.19 -11.46
C CYS A 87 13.89 2.83 -12.18
N HIS A 88 13.27 1.78 -11.65
CA HIS A 88 13.29 0.45 -12.25
C HIS A 88 12.76 0.45 -13.68
N ALA A 89 11.64 1.15 -13.91
CA ALA A 89 11.05 1.26 -15.24
C ALA A 89 11.97 2.03 -16.21
N MET A 90 12.54 3.15 -15.79
CA MET A 90 13.46 3.93 -16.63
C MET A 90 14.78 3.19 -16.90
N GLU A 91 15.30 2.49 -15.91
CA GLU A 91 16.49 1.64 -16.06
C GLU A 91 16.24 0.49 -17.03
N MET A 92 15.08 -0.15 -16.95
CA MET A 92 14.67 -1.17 -17.93
C MET A 92 14.55 -0.59 -19.34
N ALA A 93 13.94 0.59 -19.50
CA ALA A 93 13.82 1.26 -20.80
C ALA A 93 15.19 1.62 -21.40
N CYS A 94 16.19 1.87 -20.56
CA CYS A 94 17.58 2.15 -20.99
C CYS A 94 18.48 0.91 -21.02
N GLY A 95 17.97 -0.28 -20.69
CA GLY A 95 18.76 -1.53 -20.67
C GLY A 95 19.81 -1.59 -19.56
N VAL A 96 19.61 -0.86 -18.46
CA VAL A 96 20.56 -0.77 -17.34
C VAL A 96 20.01 -1.52 -16.13
N LYS A 97 20.89 -2.15 -15.35
CA LYS A 97 20.57 -2.82 -14.09
C LYS A 97 21.45 -2.27 -12.97
N VAL A 98 20.81 -1.94 -11.85
CA VAL A 98 21.49 -1.47 -10.64
C VAL A 98 21.65 -2.64 -9.66
N GLU A 99 22.88 -2.98 -9.34
CA GLU A 99 23.24 -4.14 -8.50
C GLU A 99 24.15 -3.77 -7.33
N GLY A 100 24.54 -4.77 -6.54
CA GLY A 100 25.50 -4.62 -5.44
C GLY A 100 25.06 -3.65 -4.36
N GLN A 101 25.97 -2.83 -3.87
CA GLN A 101 25.70 -1.91 -2.75
C GLN A 101 24.65 -0.84 -3.05
N LEU A 102 24.52 -0.42 -4.31
CA LEU A 102 23.47 0.53 -4.71
C LEU A 102 22.06 -0.12 -4.60
N ARG A 103 21.94 -1.40 -4.98
CA ARG A 103 20.70 -2.16 -4.79
C ARG A 103 20.37 -2.36 -3.30
N GLU A 104 21.38 -2.68 -2.48
CA GLU A 104 21.20 -2.81 -1.03
C GLU A 104 20.76 -1.47 -0.38
N LEU A 105 21.32 -0.34 -0.79
CA LEU A 105 20.86 0.97 -0.32
C LEU A 105 19.39 1.26 -0.72
N ARG A 106 18.96 0.80 -1.89
CA ARG A 106 17.53 0.88 -2.29
C ARG A 106 16.66 0.04 -1.36
N ARG A 107 17.09 -1.15 -0.97
CA ARG A 107 16.38 -1.95 0.02
C ARG A 107 16.37 -1.27 1.39
N LEU A 108 17.46 -0.62 1.78
CA LEU A 108 17.56 0.10 3.05
C LEU A 108 16.52 1.24 3.15
N ILE A 109 16.34 2.03 2.11
CA ILE A 109 15.33 3.10 2.13
C ILE A 109 13.90 2.56 2.14
N TYR A 110 13.64 1.37 1.55
CA TYR A 110 12.37 0.67 1.70
C TYR A 110 12.13 0.24 3.15
N CYS A 111 13.16 -0.25 3.85
CA CYS A 111 13.03 -0.55 5.29
C CYS A 111 12.55 0.69 6.05
N GLY A 112 13.13 1.87 5.77
CA GLY A 112 12.72 3.13 6.38
C GLY A 112 11.25 3.47 6.10
N GLU A 113 10.82 3.38 4.84
CA GLU A 113 9.44 3.67 4.44
C GLU A 113 8.44 2.67 5.05
N TRP A 114 8.77 1.39 5.12
CA TRP A 114 7.86 0.42 5.75
C TRP A 114 7.76 0.63 7.26
N ILE A 115 8.88 0.91 7.94
CA ILE A 115 8.88 1.20 9.38
C ILE A 115 7.97 2.40 9.67
N GLU A 116 8.18 3.53 8.98
CA GLU A 116 7.41 4.74 9.25
C GLU A 116 5.94 4.58 8.91
N SER A 117 5.62 3.97 7.76
CA SER A 117 4.26 3.83 7.24
C SER A 117 3.45 2.77 8.00
N HIS A 118 4.03 1.60 8.29
CA HIS A 118 3.34 0.56 9.05
C HIS A 118 3.08 0.99 10.49
N VAL A 119 4.04 1.65 11.12
CA VAL A 119 3.85 2.18 12.49
C VAL A 119 2.81 3.29 12.52
N LEU A 120 2.81 4.18 11.52
CA LEU A 120 1.77 5.20 11.37
C LEU A 120 0.38 4.57 11.29
N HIS A 121 0.22 3.60 10.38
CA HIS A 121 -1.06 2.90 10.23
C HIS A 121 -1.45 2.15 11.49
N ALA A 122 -0.56 1.31 12.00
CA ALA A 122 -0.87 0.43 13.13
C ALA A 122 -1.30 1.22 14.35
N TYR A 123 -0.56 2.24 14.76
CA TYR A 123 -0.80 2.96 16.00
C TYR A 123 -1.73 4.17 15.88
N MET A 124 -1.59 4.95 14.80
CA MET A 124 -2.28 6.24 14.70
C MET A 124 -3.61 6.13 13.95
N LEU A 125 -3.69 5.26 12.95
CA LEU A 125 -4.87 5.16 12.10
C LEU A 125 -5.81 4.03 12.49
N HIS A 126 -5.29 2.88 12.94
CA HIS A 126 -6.08 1.66 13.08
C HIS A 126 -6.25 1.15 14.52
N LEU A 127 -5.20 1.19 15.39
CA LEU A 127 -5.31 0.78 16.78
C LEU A 127 -6.47 1.44 17.53
N PRO A 128 -6.78 2.74 17.33
CA PRO A 128 -7.92 3.36 18.00
C PRO A 128 -9.24 2.63 17.77
N ASP A 129 -9.46 2.02 16.59
CA ASP A 129 -10.69 1.27 16.31
C ASP A 129 -10.88 0.06 17.24
N PHE A 130 -9.80 -0.66 17.53
CA PHE A 130 -9.83 -1.85 18.35
C PHE A 130 -9.97 -1.53 19.85
N LEU A 131 -9.53 -0.35 20.27
CA LEU A 131 -9.59 0.09 21.65
C LEU A 131 -10.79 1.01 21.94
N GLY A 132 -11.61 1.34 20.91
CA GLY A 132 -12.81 2.17 21.06
C GLY A 132 -12.55 3.67 21.18
N TYR A 133 -11.42 4.17 20.63
CA TYR A 133 -11.06 5.59 20.62
C TYR A 133 -11.27 6.22 19.24
N GLU A 134 -11.65 7.50 19.23
CA GLU A 134 -11.85 8.24 17.98
C GLU A 134 -10.52 8.51 17.24
N SER A 135 -9.43 8.68 17.97
CA SER A 135 -8.11 8.96 17.39
C SER A 135 -6.97 8.59 18.34
N ALA A 136 -5.75 8.58 17.84
CA ALA A 136 -4.55 8.37 18.64
C ALA A 136 -4.33 9.46 19.69
N LEU A 137 -4.84 10.68 19.47
CA LEU A 137 -4.78 11.76 20.46
C LEU A 137 -5.65 11.44 21.69
N HIS A 138 -6.83 10.86 21.48
CA HIS A 138 -7.70 10.41 22.58
C HIS A 138 -7.17 9.15 23.27
N LEU A 139 -6.38 8.33 22.55
CA LEU A 139 -5.72 7.15 23.10
C LEU A 139 -4.52 7.52 24.01
N ALA A 140 -3.81 8.60 23.71
CA ALA A 140 -2.52 8.94 24.34
C ALA A 140 -2.56 9.07 25.88
N PRO A 141 -3.60 9.63 26.52
CA PRO A 141 -3.67 9.69 27.98
C PRO A 141 -3.68 8.33 28.68
N ASP A 142 -4.35 7.32 28.06
CA ASP A 142 -4.52 6.00 28.64
C ASP A 142 -3.41 5.01 28.25
N PHE A 143 -2.76 5.25 27.09
CA PHE A 143 -1.71 4.42 26.50
C PHE A 143 -0.43 5.21 26.15
N PRO A 144 0.14 5.98 27.10
CA PRO A 144 1.27 6.86 26.81
C PRO A 144 2.53 6.11 26.36
N ASN A 145 2.77 4.90 26.85
CA ASN A 145 3.93 4.09 26.51
C ASN A 145 3.86 3.62 25.05
N GLU A 146 2.68 3.18 24.61
CA GLU A 146 2.40 2.71 23.26
C GLU A 146 2.53 3.84 22.25
N VAL A 147 1.96 5.00 22.56
CA VAL A 147 2.07 6.20 21.69
C VAL A 147 3.53 6.68 21.60
N ASN A 148 4.26 6.74 22.71
CA ASN A 148 5.67 7.10 22.71
C ASN A 148 6.52 6.09 21.94
N ARG A 149 6.24 4.78 22.05
CA ARG A 149 6.86 3.73 21.24
C ARG A 149 6.62 3.98 19.75
N ALA A 150 5.39 4.21 19.35
CA ALA A 150 5.03 4.51 17.98
C ALA A 150 5.80 5.72 17.41
N LEU A 151 5.89 6.81 18.18
CA LEU A 151 6.62 8.01 17.78
C LEU A 151 8.12 7.75 17.61
N ARG A 152 8.75 6.97 18.52
CA ARG A 152 10.17 6.59 18.40
C ARG A 152 10.43 5.74 17.15
N MET A 153 9.58 4.72 16.93
CA MET A 153 9.72 3.82 15.79
C MET A 153 9.53 4.58 14.47
N LYS A 154 8.45 5.37 14.36
CA LYS A 154 8.19 6.20 13.17
C LYS A 154 9.35 7.18 12.91
N LYS A 155 9.84 7.85 13.95
CA LYS A 155 10.98 8.75 13.82
C LYS A 155 12.21 8.03 13.31
N LEU A 156 12.50 6.81 13.78
CA LEU A 156 13.65 6.04 13.31
C LEU A 156 13.55 5.67 11.83
N GLY A 157 12.35 5.29 11.34
CA GLY A 157 12.11 5.08 9.90
C GLY A 157 12.39 6.35 9.08
N ASN A 158 11.87 7.50 9.52
CA ASN A 158 12.15 8.78 8.87
C ASN A 158 13.64 9.14 8.89
N ASP A 159 14.31 9.00 10.03
CA ASP A 159 15.73 9.32 10.17
C ASP A 159 16.61 8.44 9.25
N LEU A 160 16.20 7.19 9.02
CA LEU A 160 16.88 6.30 8.08
C LEU A 160 16.72 6.80 6.64
N ILE A 161 15.51 7.22 6.25
CA ILE A 161 15.25 7.82 4.94
C ILE A 161 16.02 9.13 4.81
N ASP A 162 15.94 10.02 5.79
CA ASP A 162 16.62 11.32 5.79
C ASP A 162 18.15 11.16 5.59
N THR A 163 18.75 10.20 6.27
CA THR A 163 20.19 9.95 6.18
C THR A 163 20.62 9.48 4.79
N VAL A 164 19.85 8.61 4.16
CA VAL A 164 20.22 8.03 2.86
C VAL A 164 19.78 8.92 1.70
N VAL A 165 18.60 9.51 1.77
CA VAL A 165 17.98 10.20 0.62
C VAL A 165 17.63 11.68 0.89
N GLY A 166 18.11 12.24 1.99
CA GLY A 166 18.13 13.68 2.28
C GLY A 166 16.88 14.21 2.97
N ARG A 167 15.74 13.59 2.81
CA ARG A 167 14.50 13.89 3.56
C ARG A 167 13.47 12.76 3.40
N ALA A 168 12.68 12.50 4.45
CA ALA A 168 11.69 11.45 4.46
C ALA A 168 10.51 11.75 3.51
N THR A 169 10.05 13.00 3.48
CA THR A 169 8.95 13.40 2.60
C THR A 169 9.51 13.96 1.28
N HIS A 170 9.13 13.34 0.17
CA HIS A 170 9.60 13.68 -1.19
C HIS A 170 11.13 13.70 -1.28
N PRO A 171 11.82 12.57 -1.14
CA PRO A 171 13.27 12.46 -1.15
C PRO A 171 13.91 13.06 -2.40
N ILE A 172 15.15 13.57 -2.24
CA ILE A 172 15.84 14.34 -3.28
C ILE A 172 17.16 13.72 -3.74
N ASN A 173 17.60 12.64 -3.10
CA ASN A 173 18.89 12.03 -3.39
C ASN A 173 18.80 10.78 -4.30
N VAL A 174 17.60 10.33 -4.64
CA VAL A 174 17.36 9.21 -5.57
C VAL A 174 17.48 9.70 -7.01
N ARG A 175 18.10 8.89 -7.86
CA ARG A 175 18.13 9.12 -9.31
C ARG A 175 18.09 7.80 -10.09
N VAL A 176 17.73 7.87 -11.35
CA VAL A 176 17.87 6.74 -12.26
C VAL A 176 19.36 6.32 -12.31
N GLY A 177 19.63 5.05 -12.08
CA GLY A 177 20.97 4.50 -11.98
C GLY A 177 21.56 4.47 -10.57
N GLY A 178 20.87 4.97 -9.54
CA GLY A 178 21.36 4.95 -8.16
C GLY A 178 20.96 6.18 -7.35
N PHE A 179 21.97 6.91 -6.87
CA PHE A 179 21.82 8.07 -6.00
C PHE A 179 22.70 9.22 -6.49
N TYR A 180 22.42 10.45 -6.05
CA TYR A 180 23.35 11.57 -6.24
C TYR A 180 24.52 11.49 -5.27
N ARG A 181 24.28 10.98 -4.03
CA ARG A 181 25.27 10.73 -2.99
C ARG A 181 24.92 9.43 -2.24
N VAL A 182 25.92 8.71 -1.77
CA VAL A 182 25.75 7.57 -0.85
C VAL A 182 26.19 7.96 0.56
N PRO A 183 25.56 7.41 1.61
CA PRO A 183 25.96 7.67 2.98
C PRO A 183 27.32 7.06 3.31
N THR A 184 28.01 7.63 4.27
CA THR A 184 29.21 7.04 4.88
C THR A 184 28.81 6.05 5.99
N LYS A 185 29.76 5.17 6.38
CA LYS A 185 29.56 4.30 7.55
C LYS A 185 29.32 5.08 8.83
N GLN A 186 29.96 6.24 8.98
CA GLN A 186 29.81 7.10 10.15
C GLN A 186 28.39 7.66 10.26
N GLU A 187 27.76 8.01 9.14
CA GLU A 187 26.36 8.48 9.10
C GLU A 187 25.36 7.36 9.42
N LEU A 188 25.66 6.11 9.02
CA LEU A 188 24.78 4.96 9.27
C LEU A 188 24.95 4.35 10.67
N SER A 189 26.11 4.51 11.31
CA SER A 189 26.41 3.88 12.60
C SER A 189 25.44 4.24 13.73
N PRO A 190 25.02 5.50 13.94
CA PRO A 190 24.02 5.84 14.96
C PRO A 190 22.65 5.22 14.69
N LEU A 191 22.29 5.03 13.42
CA LEU A 191 21.04 4.38 13.04
C LEU A 191 21.08 2.88 13.35
N LEU A 192 22.21 2.23 13.11
CA LEU A 192 22.42 0.82 13.42
C LEU A 192 22.16 0.54 14.91
N GLU A 193 22.76 1.33 15.79
CA GLU A 193 22.57 1.17 17.23
C GLU A 193 21.10 1.39 17.63
N ARG A 194 20.45 2.40 17.08
CA ARG A 194 19.02 2.65 17.34
C ARG A 194 18.12 1.56 16.80
N LEU A 195 18.43 0.99 15.63
CA LEU A 195 17.69 -0.15 15.07
C LEU A 195 17.81 -1.38 15.98
N LYS A 196 19.04 -1.71 16.44
CA LYS A 196 19.27 -2.83 17.35
C LYS A 196 18.48 -2.68 18.66
N HIS A 197 18.53 -1.51 19.28
CA HIS A 197 17.74 -1.24 20.49
C HIS A 197 16.22 -1.25 20.22
N GLY A 198 15.81 -0.82 19.03
CA GLY A 198 14.40 -0.78 18.62
C GLY A 198 13.74 -2.14 18.33
N ILE A 199 14.51 -3.23 18.25
CA ILE A 199 13.94 -4.59 18.10
C ILE A 199 12.95 -4.89 19.24
N THR A 200 13.27 -4.49 20.48
CA THR A 200 12.35 -4.66 21.61
C THR A 200 11.02 -3.93 21.39
N ASP A 201 11.06 -2.71 20.86
CA ASP A 201 9.85 -1.95 20.51
C ASP A 201 9.00 -2.71 19.44
N CYS A 202 9.65 -3.39 18.48
CA CYS A 202 8.95 -4.22 17.48
C CYS A 202 8.27 -5.43 18.15
N LEU A 203 8.99 -6.16 18.99
CA LEU A 203 8.45 -7.35 19.69
C LEU A 203 7.26 -6.98 20.58
N ASP A 204 7.38 -5.88 21.33
CA ASP A 204 6.27 -5.38 22.16
C ASP A 204 5.08 -4.91 21.31
N THR A 205 5.33 -4.34 20.15
CA THR A 205 4.28 -3.96 19.19
C THR A 205 3.54 -5.20 18.69
N ILE A 206 4.25 -6.24 18.28
CA ILE A 206 3.66 -7.50 17.81
C ILE A 206 2.79 -8.12 18.90
N ARG A 207 3.30 -8.19 20.15
CA ARG A 207 2.53 -8.72 21.28
C ARG A 207 1.30 -7.89 21.60
N LEU A 208 1.38 -6.57 21.49
CA LEU A 208 0.22 -5.69 21.64
C LEU A 208 -0.84 -6.01 20.60
N MET A 209 -0.45 -6.07 19.30
CA MET A 209 -1.39 -6.38 18.22
C MET A 209 -1.98 -7.80 18.37
N GLY A 210 -1.20 -8.76 18.87
CA GLY A 210 -1.69 -10.13 19.13
C GLY A 210 -2.74 -10.25 20.24
N LYS A 211 -2.88 -9.23 21.11
CA LYS A 211 -3.86 -9.22 22.20
C LYS A 211 -5.19 -8.55 21.84
N LEU A 212 -5.29 -7.93 20.68
CA LEU A 212 -6.52 -7.26 20.25
C LEU A 212 -7.60 -8.27 19.89
N GLU A 213 -8.86 -7.85 20.06
CA GLU A 213 -10.01 -8.64 19.60
C GLU A 213 -10.32 -8.32 18.14
N TYR A 214 -10.33 -9.35 17.31
CA TYR A 214 -10.55 -9.23 15.87
C TYR A 214 -11.92 -9.78 15.50
N PRO A 215 -12.70 -9.10 14.62
CA PRO A 215 -13.87 -9.69 13.99
C PRO A 215 -13.52 -10.99 13.27
N ASP A 216 -14.39 -11.99 13.36
CA ASP A 216 -14.30 -13.21 12.57
C ASP A 216 -14.74 -12.90 11.13
N PHE A 217 -13.76 -12.66 10.24
CA PHE A 217 -13.98 -12.24 8.87
C PHE A 217 -12.95 -12.85 7.92
N ASP A 218 -12.84 -14.17 7.94
CA ASP A 218 -11.98 -14.88 7.00
C ASP A 218 -12.65 -15.00 5.63
N ARG A 219 -11.91 -14.67 4.56
CA ARG A 219 -12.36 -14.75 3.18
C ARG A 219 -11.32 -15.37 2.26
N ASP A 220 -11.77 -16.04 1.21
CA ASP A 220 -10.90 -16.60 0.17
C ASP A 220 -10.49 -15.51 -0.84
N TYR A 221 -9.36 -14.84 -0.59
CA TYR A 221 -8.81 -13.82 -1.48
C TYR A 221 -7.93 -14.44 -2.58
N GLU A 222 -7.97 -13.84 -3.77
CA GLU A 222 -6.85 -13.95 -4.70
C GLU A 222 -5.80 -12.90 -4.29
N SER A 223 -4.81 -13.34 -3.55
CA SER A 223 -3.67 -12.51 -3.11
C SER A 223 -2.69 -12.32 -4.24
N VAL A 224 -2.27 -11.08 -4.52
CA VAL A 224 -1.28 -10.75 -5.55
C VAL A 224 -0.16 -9.93 -4.92
N SER A 225 1.09 -10.30 -5.19
CA SER A 225 2.26 -9.51 -4.80
C SER A 225 3.45 -9.77 -5.73
N VAL A 226 4.45 -8.91 -5.61
CA VAL A 226 5.78 -9.21 -6.10
C VAL A 226 6.35 -10.37 -5.27
N CYS A 227 7.01 -11.32 -5.95
CA CYS A 227 7.67 -12.47 -5.33
C CYS A 227 9.09 -12.58 -5.85
N HIS A 228 10.07 -12.51 -4.93
CA HIS A 228 11.47 -12.70 -5.24
C HIS A 228 11.94 -14.09 -4.81
N PRO A 229 12.83 -14.77 -5.59
CA PRO A 229 13.21 -16.16 -5.27
C PRO A 229 14.00 -16.29 -3.96
N LYS A 230 14.70 -15.25 -3.50
CA LYS A 230 15.67 -15.34 -2.39
C LYS A 230 15.31 -14.50 -1.17
N GLU A 231 14.45 -13.49 -1.28
CA GLU A 231 14.22 -12.49 -0.23
C GLU A 231 12.75 -12.07 -0.16
N TYR A 232 12.33 -11.55 0.98
CA TYR A 232 11.03 -10.91 1.11
C TYR A 232 10.99 -9.65 0.22
N PRO A 233 9.94 -9.45 -0.59
CA PRO A 233 10.00 -8.52 -1.72
C PRO A 233 9.92 -7.06 -1.30
N PHE A 234 10.82 -6.25 -1.89
CA PHE A 234 10.73 -4.79 -1.94
C PHE A 234 10.80 -4.29 -3.37
N ASN A 235 11.97 -4.50 -4.00
CA ASN A 235 12.36 -3.79 -5.21
C ASN A 235 11.87 -4.44 -6.50
N GLU A 236 11.93 -5.76 -6.56
CA GLU A 236 11.78 -6.51 -7.82
C GLU A 236 11.36 -7.96 -7.58
N GLY A 237 10.85 -8.58 -8.62
CA GLY A 237 10.43 -9.98 -8.63
C GLY A 237 9.42 -10.24 -9.74
N ARG A 238 8.86 -11.43 -9.77
CA ARG A 238 7.71 -11.77 -10.60
C ARG A 238 6.43 -11.43 -9.87
N ILE A 239 5.39 -11.09 -10.58
CA ILE A 239 4.07 -10.82 -10.00
C ILE A 239 3.33 -12.16 -9.97
N LYS A 240 2.95 -12.59 -8.76
CA LYS A 240 2.30 -13.88 -8.53
C LYS A 240 1.01 -13.77 -7.77
N SER A 241 0.13 -14.74 -7.95
CA SER A 241 -1.03 -14.94 -7.06
C SER A 241 -1.08 -16.36 -6.51
N ASN A 242 -1.82 -16.51 -5.41
CA ASN A 242 -2.15 -17.83 -4.85
C ASN A 242 -3.16 -18.62 -5.71
N LYS A 243 -3.71 -18.02 -6.77
CA LYS A 243 -4.68 -18.66 -7.70
C LYS A 243 -4.14 -18.80 -9.12
N GLY A 244 -2.80 -18.85 -9.27
CA GLY A 244 -2.14 -19.29 -10.50
C GLY A 244 -1.65 -18.19 -11.44
N LEU A 245 -1.75 -16.90 -11.08
CA LEU A 245 -1.05 -15.85 -11.82
C LEU A 245 0.45 -15.96 -11.54
N ASP A 246 1.29 -15.99 -12.57
CA ASP A 246 2.75 -15.92 -12.49
C ASP A 246 3.27 -15.24 -13.77
N ILE A 247 3.49 -13.93 -13.70
CA ILE A 247 3.80 -13.09 -14.85
C ILE A 247 5.08 -12.28 -14.64
N ASP A 248 5.73 -11.94 -15.73
CA ASP A 248 6.77 -10.91 -15.73
C ASP A 248 6.14 -9.52 -15.56
N VAL A 249 6.90 -8.58 -14.99
CA VAL A 249 6.42 -7.20 -14.81
C VAL A 249 5.98 -6.55 -16.13
N LYS A 250 6.59 -6.93 -17.25
CA LYS A 250 6.24 -6.44 -18.61
C LYS A 250 4.84 -6.83 -19.05
N GLU A 251 4.29 -7.87 -18.46
CA GLU A 251 2.97 -8.40 -18.80
C GLU A 251 1.84 -7.81 -17.93
N PHE A 252 2.18 -6.97 -16.94
CA PHE A 252 1.20 -6.46 -15.97
C PHE A 252 -0.08 -5.95 -16.62
N LEU A 253 0.03 -5.00 -17.55
CA LEU A 253 -1.12 -4.38 -18.24
C LEU A 253 -1.91 -5.33 -19.16
N LYS A 254 -1.36 -6.50 -19.46
CA LYS A 254 -2.08 -7.54 -20.21
C LYS A 254 -3.09 -8.26 -19.31
N TYR A 255 -2.78 -8.40 -18.03
CA TYR A 255 -3.59 -9.15 -17.09
C TYR A 255 -4.36 -8.26 -16.11
N ILE A 256 -3.80 -7.13 -15.72
CA ILE A 256 -4.44 -6.17 -14.81
C ILE A 256 -5.11 -5.07 -15.64
N ILE A 257 -6.42 -5.06 -15.61
CA ILE A 257 -7.26 -4.13 -16.37
C ILE A 257 -7.86 -3.11 -15.43
N GLU A 258 -7.66 -1.83 -15.73
CA GLU A 258 -8.22 -0.72 -14.98
C GLU A 258 -9.46 -0.16 -15.68
N GLU A 259 -10.51 0.10 -14.91
CA GLU A 259 -11.79 0.62 -15.40
C GLU A 259 -12.25 1.85 -14.61
N HIS A 260 -12.93 2.77 -15.27
CA HIS A 260 -13.63 3.87 -14.62
C HIS A 260 -14.96 3.38 -14.06
N VAL A 261 -15.28 3.83 -12.84
CA VAL A 261 -16.60 3.62 -12.23
C VAL A 261 -17.27 4.98 -11.93
N PRO A 262 -18.59 5.13 -12.10
CA PRO A 262 -19.25 6.43 -12.00
C PRO A 262 -19.22 7.07 -10.61
N HIS A 263 -18.98 6.27 -9.57
CA HIS A 263 -19.06 6.72 -8.18
C HIS A 263 -17.70 7.06 -7.56
N SER A 264 -16.59 6.84 -8.28
CA SER A 264 -15.25 7.04 -7.76
C SER A 264 -14.35 7.71 -8.81
N THR A 265 -13.53 8.66 -8.40
CA THR A 265 -12.47 9.24 -9.22
C THR A 265 -11.22 8.36 -9.28
N SER A 266 -11.08 7.36 -8.40
CA SER A 266 -10.09 6.30 -8.50
C SER A 266 -10.52 5.24 -9.50
N LEU A 267 -9.56 4.71 -10.25
CA LEU A 267 -9.80 3.53 -11.09
C LEU A 267 -10.00 2.28 -10.24
N HIS A 268 -10.74 1.33 -10.79
CA HIS A 268 -10.90 -0.03 -10.27
C HIS A 268 -10.08 -1.00 -11.10
N SER A 269 -9.25 -1.83 -10.46
CA SER A 269 -8.41 -2.80 -11.15
C SER A 269 -8.91 -4.22 -10.92
N LYS A 270 -8.91 -5.04 -11.98
CA LYS A 270 -9.31 -6.45 -11.94
C LYS A 270 -8.38 -7.32 -12.78
N ILE A 271 -8.16 -8.56 -12.39
CA ILE A 271 -7.45 -9.52 -13.22
C ILE A 271 -8.37 -9.92 -14.38
N ASN A 272 -7.87 -9.78 -15.61
CA ASN A 272 -8.60 -10.01 -16.87
C ASN A 272 -9.93 -9.26 -16.97
N GLY A 273 -10.08 -8.14 -16.24
CA GLY A 273 -11.31 -7.35 -16.21
C GLY A 273 -12.45 -7.92 -15.36
N GLU A 274 -12.27 -9.07 -14.74
CA GLU A 274 -13.34 -9.80 -14.03
C GLU A 274 -13.00 -10.12 -12.58
N ARG A 275 -11.85 -10.75 -12.31
CA ARG A 275 -11.51 -11.29 -11.00
C ARG A 275 -11.01 -10.21 -10.06
N LEU A 276 -11.60 -10.17 -8.88
CA LEU A 276 -11.14 -9.32 -7.78
C LEU A 276 -9.86 -9.92 -7.17
N TYR A 277 -8.96 -9.07 -6.74
CA TYR A 277 -7.73 -9.48 -6.08
C TYR A 277 -7.33 -8.52 -4.99
N LEU A 278 -6.48 -9.00 -4.10
CA LEU A 278 -5.96 -8.28 -2.95
C LEU A 278 -4.47 -8.03 -3.16
N VAL A 279 -4.01 -6.80 -2.94
CA VAL A 279 -2.60 -6.46 -2.77
C VAL A 279 -2.36 -5.88 -1.37
N GLY A 280 -1.12 -5.86 -0.93
CA GLY A 280 -0.73 -5.27 0.35
C GLY A 280 -0.18 -6.28 1.35
N PRO A 281 -0.10 -5.91 2.64
CA PRO A 281 0.60 -6.70 3.64
C PRO A 281 0.14 -8.16 3.72
N ASN A 282 -1.17 -8.43 3.79
CA ASN A 282 -1.68 -9.79 3.86
C ASN A 282 -1.34 -10.60 2.59
N ALA A 283 -1.45 -9.98 1.40
CA ALA A 283 -1.11 -10.65 0.15
C ALA A 283 0.40 -10.98 0.08
N ARG A 284 1.28 -10.01 0.43
CA ARG A 284 2.73 -10.24 0.49
C ARG A 284 3.09 -11.34 1.48
N TYR A 285 2.54 -11.26 2.69
CA TYR A 285 2.76 -12.24 3.74
C TYR A 285 2.37 -13.64 3.28
N ASN A 286 1.17 -13.81 2.73
CA ASN A 286 0.65 -15.10 2.27
C ASN A 286 1.51 -15.72 1.16
N LEU A 287 2.05 -14.90 0.26
CA LEU A 287 2.84 -15.37 -0.89
C LEU A 287 4.34 -15.53 -0.60
N ASN A 288 4.86 -14.87 0.43
CA ASN A 288 6.29 -14.81 0.71
C ASN A 288 6.66 -15.17 2.16
N TYR A 289 5.76 -15.82 2.91
CA TYR A 289 5.99 -16.20 4.30
C TYR A 289 7.31 -16.98 4.50
N ASP A 290 7.66 -17.83 3.55
CA ASP A 290 8.89 -18.63 3.55
C ASP A 290 10.17 -17.77 3.55
N LYS A 291 10.10 -16.53 3.07
CA LYS A 291 11.21 -15.55 3.00
C LYS A 291 11.36 -14.68 4.25
N LEU A 292 10.41 -14.75 5.18
CA LEU A 292 10.54 -14.06 6.47
C LEU A 292 11.68 -14.65 7.30
N THR A 293 12.29 -13.83 8.14
CA THR A 293 13.33 -14.26 9.06
C THR A 293 12.81 -15.29 10.08
N PRO A 294 13.68 -16.09 10.71
CA PRO A 294 13.27 -16.98 11.78
C PRO A 294 12.56 -16.27 12.92
N GLN A 295 13.04 -15.08 13.33
CA GLN A 295 12.43 -14.30 14.40
C GLN A 295 11.04 -13.78 14.01
N CYS A 296 10.84 -13.29 12.79
CA CYS A 296 9.52 -12.91 12.28
C CYS A 296 8.52 -14.08 12.31
N LYS A 297 8.95 -15.28 11.90
CA LYS A 297 8.11 -16.50 11.93
C LYS A 297 7.77 -16.95 13.36
N GLU A 298 8.73 -16.84 14.26
CA GLU A 298 8.51 -17.15 15.69
C GLU A 298 7.50 -16.20 16.30
N MET A 299 7.66 -14.90 16.08
CA MET A 299 6.73 -13.89 16.56
C MET A 299 5.33 -14.03 15.97
N ALA A 300 5.23 -14.33 14.67
CA ALA A 300 3.94 -14.62 14.05
C ALA A 300 3.24 -15.80 14.73
N LYS A 301 3.97 -16.87 15.02
CA LYS A 301 3.46 -18.03 15.74
C LYS A 301 3.06 -17.67 17.20
N GLU A 302 3.86 -16.86 17.90
CA GLU A 302 3.58 -16.41 19.28
C GLU A 302 2.20 -15.73 19.38
N ILE A 303 1.86 -14.90 18.39
CA ILE A 303 0.58 -14.16 18.37
C ILE A 303 -0.57 -14.91 17.67
N GLY A 304 -0.38 -16.20 17.36
CA GLY A 304 -1.40 -17.03 16.70
C GLY A 304 -1.65 -16.69 15.23
N LEU A 305 -0.69 -16.04 14.56
CA LEU A 305 -0.75 -15.77 13.13
C LEU A 305 -0.07 -16.91 12.38
N GLY A 306 -0.85 -17.68 11.61
CA GLY A 306 -0.34 -18.76 10.77
C GLY A 306 0.41 -18.24 9.53
N PRO A 307 0.92 -19.12 8.67
CA PRO A 307 1.61 -18.74 7.44
C PRO A 307 0.70 -18.10 6.39
N VAL A 308 -0.62 -18.12 6.60
CA VAL A 308 -1.64 -17.49 5.75
C VAL A 308 -2.58 -16.68 6.64
N CYS A 309 -2.84 -15.43 6.26
CA CYS A 309 -3.77 -14.52 6.91
C CYS A 309 -4.85 -14.06 5.92
N ASN A 310 -6.04 -14.63 6.05
CA ASN A 310 -7.20 -14.32 5.18
C ASN A 310 -8.21 -13.37 5.86
N ASN A 311 -7.90 -12.84 7.01
CA ASN A 311 -8.71 -11.87 7.73
C ASN A 311 -8.08 -10.47 7.61
N GLN A 312 -8.75 -9.55 6.90
CA GLN A 312 -8.21 -8.20 6.71
C GLN A 312 -8.14 -7.38 8.01
N PHE A 313 -8.98 -7.67 9.00
CA PHE A 313 -8.87 -7.00 10.31
C PHE A 313 -7.55 -7.33 11.01
N LYS A 314 -6.94 -8.48 10.72
CA LYS A 314 -5.62 -8.88 11.24
C LYS A 314 -4.43 -8.28 10.46
N THR A 315 -4.67 -7.41 9.48
CA THR A 315 -3.58 -6.76 8.72
C THR A 315 -2.61 -5.99 9.63
N ILE A 316 -3.10 -5.45 10.75
CA ILE A 316 -2.28 -4.75 11.75
C ILE A 316 -1.25 -5.67 12.41
N MET A 317 -1.57 -6.98 12.59
CA MET A 317 -0.62 -8.00 13.05
C MET A 317 0.44 -8.24 11.97
N VAL A 318 0.02 -8.43 10.71
CA VAL A 318 0.93 -8.66 9.58
C VAL A 318 1.88 -7.47 9.41
N ARG A 319 1.38 -6.23 9.48
CA ARG A 319 2.20 -5.01 9.41
C ARG A 319 3.23 -4.93 10.54
N SER A 320 2.89 -5.40 11.72
CA SER A 320 3.85 -5.43 12.83
C SER A 320 4.97 -6.45 12.60
N ILE A 321 4.68 -7.59 11.98
CA ILE A 321 5.69 -8.57 11.53
C ILE A 321 6.56 -7.98 10.40
N GLU A 322 5.97 -7.32 9.40
CA GLU A 322 6.72 -6.65 8.33
C GLU A 322 7.60 -5.51 8.88
N THR A 323 7.16 -4.83 9.94
CA THR A 323 7.99 -3.82 10.62
C THR A 323 9.23 -4.48 11.26
N LEU A 324 9.07 -5.59 11.96
CA LEU A 324 10.21 -6.35 12.51
C LEU A 324 11.15 -6.79 11.39
N TYR A 325 10.62 -7.34 10.30
CA TYR A 325 11.42 -7.70 9.13
C TYR A 325 12.23 -6.51 8.60
N ALA A 326 11.61 -5.33 8.49
CA ALA A 326 12.28 -4.13 8.00
C ALA A 326 13.42 -3.67 8.94
N TYR A 327 13.27 -3.83 10.26
CA TYR A 327 14.35 -3.56 11.22
C TYR A 327 15.51 -4.54 11.03
N GLU A 328 15.25 -5.84 10.98
CA GLU A 328 16.27 -6.86 10.82
C GLU A 328 17.02 -6.71 9.48
N GLU A 329 16.29 -6.44 8.41
CA GLU A 329 16.87 -6.24 7.09
C GLU A 329 17.71 -4.95 7.04
N ALA A 330 17.26 -3.86 7.65
CA ALA A 330 18.05 -2.63 7.76
C ALA A 330 19.33 -2.85 8.56
N ILE A 331 19.29 -3.58 9.67
CA ILE A 331 20.46 -3.97 10.47
C ILE A 331 21.43 -4.76 9.60
N ARG A 332 20.96 -5.81 8.91
CA ARG A 332 21.76 -6.64 8.02
C ARG A 332 22.48 -5.80 6.95
N ILE A 333 21.75 -4.92 6.29
CA ILE A 333 22.29 -4.10 5.21
C ILE A 333 23.36 -3.14 5.76
N ILE A 334 23.11 -2.46 6.88
CA ILE A 334 24.05 -1.49 7.44
C ILE A 334 25.32 -2.17 7.96
N GLU A 335 25.20 -3.34 8.60
CA GLU A 335 26.38 -4.13 9.07
C GLU A 335 27.29 -4.55 7.92
N GLN A 336 26.70 -4.92 6.79
CA GLN A 336 27.42 -5.37 5.60
C GLN A 336 27.79 -4.23 4.65
N TYR A 337 27.39 -2.99 4.97
CA TYR A 337 27.57 -1.85 4.08
C TYR A 337 29.04 -1.54 3.81
N LYS A 338 29.34 -1.43 2.52
CA LYS A 338 30.58 -0.88 1.99
C LYS A 338 30.23 0.21 1.01
N ALA A 339 30.73 1.43 1.26
CA ALA A 339 30.44 2.53 0.34
C ALA A 339 30.90 2.15 -1.08
N PRO A 340 30.04 2.22 -2.08
CA PRO A 340 30.44 1.98 -3.47
C PRO A 340 31.35 3.11 -3.96
N ASP A 341 32.23 2.81 -4.91
CA ASP A 341 33.17 3.78 -5.50
C ASP A 341 32.44 4.92 -6.22
N ARG A 342 31.26 4.62 -6.77
CA ARG A 342 30.38 5.60 -7.45
C ARG A 342 28.96 5.52 -6.90
N PRO A 343 28.30 6.68 -6.72
CA PRO A 343 26.93 6.70 -6.17
C PRO A 343 25.87 6.26 -7.19
N CYS A 344 26.23 6.13 -8.47
CA CYS A 344 25.32 5.70 -9.53
C CYS A 344 26.09 5.00 -10.67
N VAL A 345 25.37 4.23 -11.46
CA VAL A 345 25.79 3.76 -12.78
C VAL A 345 25.36 4.78 -13.85
N ASP A 346 26.09 4.81 -14.95
CA ASP A 346 25.73 5.69 -16.07
C ASP A 346 24.50 5.13 -16.79
N VAL A 347 23.50 5.97 -17.02
CA VAL A 347 22.28 5.61 -17.72
C VAL A 347 22.10 6.51 -18.94
N VAL A 348 22.10 5.90 -20.11
CA VAL A 348 21.92 6.59 -21.38
C VAL A 348 20.75 5.91 -22.11
N PRO A 349 19.83 6.67 -22.72
CA PRO A 349 18.78 6.10 -23.56
C PRO A 349 19.38 5.22 -24.66
N ALA A 350 18.74 4.11 -24.99
CA ALA A 350 19.12 3.26 -26.10
C ALA A 350 18.99 4.02 -27.44
N ASN A 351 19.64 3.54 -28.49
CA ASN A 351 19.59 4.15 -29.84
C ASN A 351 18.21 4.04 -30.50
N GLY A 352 17.12 4.01 -29.76
CA GLY A 352 15.74 3.93 -30.21
C GLY A 352 14.76 4.15 -29.08
N PRO A 353 13.44 4.11 -29.35
CA PRO A 353 12.42 4.18 -28.30
C PRO A 353 12.58 3.03 -27.31
N GLY A 354 12.50 3.34 -26.03
CA GLY A 354 12.56 2.36 -24.93
C GLY A 354 11.24 2.26 -24.19
N VAL A 355 10.83 1.03 -23.87
CA VAL A 355 9.70 0.79 -22.96
C VAL A 355 10.21 0.09 -21.73
N GLY A 356 9.88 0.64 -20.57
CA GLY A 356 10.28 0.06 -19.30
C GLY A 356 9.13 -0.09 -18.32
N HIS A 357 9.27 -1.08 -17.45
CA HIS A 357 8.28 -1.50 -16.48
C HIS A 357 8.95 -1.65 -15.11
N GLY A 358 8.33 -1.16 -14.07
CA GLY A 358 8.75 -1.36 -12.70
C GLY A 358 7.56 -1.75 -11.84
N CYS A 359 7.75 -2.72 -10.97
CA CYS A 359 6.76 -3.07 -9.96
C CYS A 359 7.50 -3.34 -8.65
N THR A 360 7.17 -2.57 -7.62
CA THR A 360 7.78 -2.66 -6.30
C THR A 360 6.71 -2.77 -5.22
N GLU A 361 7.10 -3.22 -4.04
CA GLU A 361 6.16 -3.36 -2.92
C GLU A 361 6.15 -2.11 -2.04
N ALA A 362 5.23 -1.20 -2.34
CA ALA A 362 4.89 -0.11 -1.42
C ALA A 362 4.32 -0.67 -0.10
N PRO A 363 4.32 0.09 1.02
CA PRO A 363 3.70 -0.36 2.27
C PRO A 363 2.28 -0.92 2.10
N ARG A 364 1.53 -0.40 1.14
CA ARG A 364 0.12 -0.73 0.86
C ARG A 364 -0.09 -1.75 -0.24
N GLY A 365 0.99 -2.23 -0.88
CA GLY A 365 0.94 -3.26 -1.92
C GLY A 365 1.78 -2.95 -3.15
N SER A 366 1.67 -3.78 -4.15
CA SER A 366 2.43 -3.66 -5.40
C SER A 366 2.08 -2.36 -6.14
N LEU A 367 3.10 -1.56 -6.44
CA LEU A 367 3.03 -0.31 -7.18
C LEU A 367 3.69 -0.49 -8.53
N TYR A 368 2.90 -0.43 -9.58
CA TYR A 368 3.37 -0.63 -10.95
C TYR A 368 3.51 0.68 -11.71
N HIS A 369 4.62 0.82 -12.45
CA HIS A 369 4.90 1.90 -13.39
C HIS A 369 5.29 1.36 -14.75
N ARG A 370 4.81 1.99 -15.83
CA ARG A 370 5.28 1.81 -17.22
C ARG A 370 5.60 3.16 -17.82
N TYR A 371 6.71 3.22 -18.53
CA TYR A 371 7.06 4.40 -19.31
C TYR A 371 7.50 4.01 -20.72
N GLU A 372 7.23 4.91 -21.66
CA GLU A 372 7.79 4.88 -23.00
C GLU A 372 8.63 6.15 -23.18
N ILE A 373 9.86 6.00 -23.63
CA ILE A 373 10.79 7.12 -23.88
C ILE A 373 11.28 7.09 -25.33
N ASP A 374 11.55 8.28 -25.87
CA ASP A 374 12.19 8.41 -27.18
C ASP A 374 13.72 8.18 -27.09
N LYS A 375 14.40 8.21 -28.24
CA LYS A 375 15.87 8.08 -28.34
C LYS A 375 16.65 9.17 -27.59
N ASN A 376 16.03 10.30 -27.25
CA ASN A 376 16.62 11.41 -26.51
C ASN A 376 16.31 11.32 -25.00
N GLY A 377 15.56 10.30 -24.58
CA GLY A 377 15.11 10.13 -23.19
C GLY A 377 13.95 11.03 -22.79
N VAL A 378 13.16 11.52 -23.74
CA VAL A 378 11.92 12.23 -23.48
C VAL A 378 10.79 11.23 -23.27
N ILE A 379 10.03 11.38 -22.19
CA ILE A 379 8.89 10.52 -21.86
C ILE A 379 7.75 10.80 -22.85
N LEU A 380 7.36 9.79 -23.60
CA LEU A 380 6.25 9.83 -24.56
C LEU A 380 4.93 9.43 -23.91
N ASP A 381 4.99 8.42 -23.04
CA ASP A 381 3.83 7.90 -22.32
C ASP A 381 4.20 7.41 -20.92
N ALA A 382 3.25 7.52 -19.99
CA ALA A 382 3.39 7.07 -18.64
C ALA A 382 2.09 6.43 -18.14
N HIS A 383 2.22 5.31 -17.42
CA HIS A 383 1.11 4.63 -16.78
C HIS A 383 1.52 4.19 -15.37
N ILE A 384 0.68 4.48 -14.37
CA ILE A 384 0.94 4.21 -12.97
C ILE A 384 -0.29 3.53 -12.36
N CYS A 385 -0.13 2.31 -11.85
CA CYS A 385 -1.19 1.58 -11.16
C CYS A 385 -0.83 1.39 -9.68
N PRO A 386 -1.40 2.20 -8.76
CA PRO A 386 -1.08 2.16 -7.35
C PRO A 386 -1.90 1.09 -6.60
N PRO A 387 -1.43 0.61 -5.43
CA PRO A 387 -2.08 -0.44 -4.69
C PRO A 387 -3.50 -0.08 -4.22
N THR A 388 -3.78 1.19 -3.91
CA THR A 388 -5.11 1.61 -3.48
C THR A 388 -6.14 1.49 -4.61
N ALA A 389 -5.79 1.82 -5.87
CA ALA A 389 -6.67 1.59 -7.02
C ALA A 389 -6.92 0.08 -7.24
N GLN A 390 -5.88 -0.74 -7.07
CA GLN A 390 -5.99 -2.19 -7.17
C GLN A 390 -6.94 -2.77 -6.11
N ASN A 391 -6.95 -2.23 -4.90
CA ASN A 391 -7.79 -2.70 -3.80
C ASN A 391 -9.23 -2.15 -3.82
N GLN A 392 -9.57 -1.14 -4.61
CA GLN A 392 -10.93 -0.55 -4.59
C GLN A 392 -12.06 -1.59 -4.73
N PRO A 393 -12.02 -2.50 -5.73
CA PRO A 393 -13.10 -3.47 -5.91
C PRO A 393 -13.19 -4.47 -4.75
N ILE A 394 -12.05 -4.89 -4.17
CA ILE A 394 -12.07 -5.85 -3.07
C ILE A 394 -12.53 -5.21 -1.76
N ILE A 395 -12.23 -3.93 -1.53
CA ILE A 395 -12.76 -3.16 -0.39
C ILE A 395 -14.28 -3.09 -0.44
N GLU A 396 -14.87 -2.77 -1.59
CA GLU A 396 -16.32 -2.74 -1.75
C GLU A 396 -16.96 -4.13 -1.58
N SER A 397 -16.31 -5.17 -2.08
CA SER A 397 -16.74 -6.56 -1.87
C SER A 397 -16.68 -6.95 -0.40
N ASP A 398 -15.64 -6.57 0.33
CA ASP A 398 -15.52 -6.85 1.76
C ASP A 398 -16.57 -6.09 2.57
N LEU A 399 -16.79 -4.82 2.27
CA LEU A 399 -17.86 -4.04 2.89
C LEU A 399 -19.23 -4.67 2.67
N TYR A 400 -19.52 -5.13 1.44
CA TYR A 400 -20.79 -5.81 1.13
C TYR A 400 -20.99 -7.05 2.02
N HIS A 401 -19.98 -7.92 2.10
CA HIS A 401 -20.04 -9.14 2.91
C HIS A 401 -20.12 -8.83 4.40
N PHE A 402 -19.30 -7.88 4.87
CA PHE A 402 -19.28 -7.48 6.27
C PHE A 402 -20.64 -6.91 6.71
N VAL A 403 -21.23 -6.03 5.92
CA VAL A 403 -22.58 -5.48 6.17
C VAL A 403 -23.63 -6.59 6.15
N HIS A 404 -23.54 -7.52 5.19
CA HIS A 404 -24.47 -8.63 5.11
C HIS A 404 -24.47 -9.51 6.36
N MET A 405 -23.29 -9.81 6.91
CA MET A 405 -23.12 -10.58 8.15
C MET A 405 -23.62 -9.81 9.38
N ASN A 406 -23.48 -8.48 9.39
CA ASN A 406 -23.68 -7.62 10.57
C ASN A 406 -24.90 -6.69 10.45
N LYS A 407 -25.81 -6.92 9.52
CA LYS A 407 -26.97 -6.05 9.22
C LYS A 407 -27.95 -5.86 10.39
N SER A 408 -27.93 -6.75 11.39
CA SER A 408 -28.73 -6.62 12.62
C SER A 408 -28.21 -5.58 13.61
N LEU A 409 -26.98 -5.13 13.46
CA LEU A 409 -26.40 -4.12 14.35
C LEU A 409 -27.11 -2.77 14.22
N PRO A 410 -27.13 -1.95 15.29
CA PRO A 410 -27.52 -0.55 15.21
C PRO A 410 -26.69 0.23 14.18
N ASP A 411 -27.29 1.23 13.53
CA ASP A 411 -26.65 1.99 12.44
C ASP A 411 -25.29 2.58 12.83
N SER A 412 -25.17 3.16 14.03
CA SER A 412 -23.93 3.76 14.52
C SER A 412 -22.81 2.73 14.70
N LYS A 413 -23.12 1.55 15.25
CA LYS A 413 -22.15 0.47 15.44
C LYS A 413 -21.73 -0.14 14.09
N LEU A 414 -22.70 -0.36 13.20
CA LEU A 414 -22.42 -0.87 11.86
C LEU A 414 -21.56 0.12 11.06
N GLN A 415 -21.86 1.42 11.15
CA GLN A 415 -21.04 2.48 10.53
C GLN A 415 -19.61 2.42 11.02
N TRP A 416 -19.37 2.45 12.33
CA TRP A 416 -18.05 2.38 12.93
C TRP A 416 -17.22 1.19 12.43
N GLN A 417 -17.86 0.01 12.41
CA GLN A 417 -17.20 -1.21 11.96
C GLN A 417 -16.95 -1.23 10.44
N CYS A 418 -17.80 -0.61 9.64
CA CYS A 418 -17.56 -0.43 8.20
C CYS A 418 -16.37 0.51 7.95
N GLU A 419 -16.26 1.60 8.69
CA GLU A 419 -15.12 2.50 8.62
C GLU A 419 -13.83 1.80 9.05
N GLN A 420 -13.88 0.95 10.10
CA GLN A 420 -12.76 0.09 10.51
C GLN A 420 -12.38 -0.89 9.38
N ALA A 421 -13.36 -1.52 8.71
CA ALA A 421 -13.12 -2.43 7.59
C ALA A 421 -12.40 -1.75 6.41
N ILE A 422 -12.70 -0.47 6.12
CA ILE A 422 -11.98 0.31 5.12
C ILE A 422 -10.54 0.59 5.60
N ARG A 423 -10.35 0.97 6.86
CA ARG A 423 -9.03 1.25 7.43
C ARG A 423 -8.10 0.03 7.49
N ASN A 424 -8.63 -1.19 7.47
CA ASN A 424 -7.83 -2.41 7.31
C ASN A 424 -6.87 -2.32 6.12
N TYR A 425 -7.32 -1.73 5.02
CA TYR A 425 -6.57 -1.59 3.77
C TYR A 425 -5.56 -0.44 3.77
N ASP A 426 -5.64 0.47 4.76
CA ASP A 426 -4.79 1.67 4.80
C ASP A 426 -4.87 2.46 3.48
N PRO A 427 -6.06 2.83 3.00
CA PRO A 427 -6.19 3.42 1.69
C PRO A 427 -5.44 4.75 1.61
N CYS A 428 -4.56 4.87 0.62
CA CYS A 428 -3.92 6.11 0.21
C CYS A 428 -4.68 6.66 -1.00
N ILE A 429 -5.67 7.47 -0.72
CA ILE A 429 -6.65 7.94 -1.73
C ILE A 429 -5.97 8.83 -2.75
N SER A 430 -5.14 9.77 -2.31
CA SER A 430 -4.38 10.65 -3.20
C SER A 430 -3.47 9.87 -4.17
N CYS A 431 -2.97 8.68 -3.77
CA CYS A 431 -2.23 7.81 -4.67
C CYS A 431 -3.09 7.31 -5.84
N SER A 432 -4.36 7.04 -5.59
CA SER A 432 -5.27 6.43 -6.56
C SER A 432 -5.91 7.42 -7.54
N THR A 433 -5.62 8.72 -7.41
CA THR A 433 -6.23 9.82 -8.20
C THR A 433 -5.20 10.61 -9.03
N HIS A 434 -4.21 9.95 -9.63
CA HIS A 434 -3.08 10.57 -10.32
C HIS A 434 -3.16 10.51 -11.86
N PHE A 435 -4.15 9.85 -12.42
CA PHE A 435 -4.32 9.64 -13.86
C PHE A 435 -5.17 10.73 -14.52
N LEU A 436 -5.08 10.84 -15.86
CA LEU A 436 -5.99 11.61 -16.70
C LEU A 436 -6.41 10.80 -17.92
N LYS A 437 -7.69 10.47 -17.99
CA LYS A 437 -8.33 10.05 -19.24
C LYS A 437 -9.35 11.10 -19.62
N LEU A 438 -8.91 12.11 -20.39
CA LEU A 438 -9.79 13.16 -20.94
C LEU A 438 -10.37 12.67 -22.27
N THR A 439 -11.68 12.46 -22.32
CA THR A 439 -12.42 12.30 -23.57
C THR A 439 -13.13 13.62 -23.85
N VAL A 440 -12.72 14.35 -24.89
CA VAL A 440 -13.40 15.57 -25.32
C VAL A 440 -14.35 15.16 -26.43
N ASP A 441 -15.65 15.13 -26.13
CA ASP A 441 -16.69 15.08 -27.14
C ASP A 441 -16.91 16.48 -27.67
N ARG A 442 -16.67 16.71 -28.96
CA ARG A 442 -16.86 17.98 -29.66
C ARG A 442 -18.08 17.92 -30.60
N SER A 443 -19.05 17.04 -30.33
CA SER A 443 -20.30 17.01 -31.08
C SER A 443 -21.19 18.22 -30.84
#